data_2a83e4e886373fb1446e423152eca839
#
_entry.id   2a83e4e886373fb1446e423152eca839
#
_cell.length_a   1.000
_cell.length_b   1.000
_cell.length_c   1.000
_cell.angle_alpha   90.00
_cell.angle_beta   90.00
_cell.angle_gamma   90.00
#
_symmetry.space_group_name_H-M   'P 1'
#
loop_
_entity.id
_entity.type
_entity.pdbx_description
1 polymer ?
#
loop_
_entity_poly.entity_id
_entity_poly.type
_entity_poly.pdbx_seq_one_letter_code
_entity_poly.pdbx_strand_id
1 'polypeptide(L)'
;MVSTLKQEQTSGKFFFFFFFFFFFFFFFFFFCVARFDVPRVLTLTRFSFLFFFLFLLLTSRWDKHQLIVDPSGRVGLQFEHSFSDGLSWNRWLGEIWHAMDYMETPKKWKYGHLSNAADPSVKSMTKQLEWKIDDMTRKTMEHADNVLQTTLCNNVDTVASTFNGFGKNQIKQMGYSPDAFVQMSYQLAYARLHDGQPAATYEACSTAAHFHGRTETIRSCSMEARKFVQSFLKVDGGGGGGGGGGVAGEEQKMLLGLAAKQQSTLSREAASGMGVDRHLMSLKHLADKNGNESMRAIFEDPLYGRSSTWKLSTSNVAAPWLAQFGFGPTAENGFGLGYQILDDSVPIHVTSWKSSTETVSSQKMFDGICEAMDSMKKLH
;
A
#
# COMPACT_ATOMS: atom_id res chain seq x y z
N MET A 1 -8.40 -13.59 -34.95
CA MET A 1 -7.43 -13.52 -36.05
C MET A 1 -6.05 -13.58 -35.40
N VAL A 2 -5.48 -14.77 -35.38
CA VAL A 2 -4.13 -15.05 -34.86
C VAL A 2 -3.24 -15.06 -36.09
N SER A 3 -2.26 -14.17 -36.17
CA SER A 3 -1.19 -14.27 -37.16
C SER A 3 0.17 -14.11 -36.48
N THR A 4 0.82 -15.24 -36.35
CA THR A 4 2.26 -15.53 -36.45
C THR A 4 3.20 -14.31 -36.49
N LEU A 5 3.96 -14.12 -35.41
CA LEU A 5 5.21 -13.37 -35.47
C LEU A 5 6.38 -14.37 -35.59
N LYS A 6 7.05 -14.27 -36.75
CA LYS A 6 8.31 -14.94 -37.06
C LYS A 6 9.43 -14.36 -36.20
N GLN A 7 10.25 -15.28 -35.65
CA GLN A 7 11.56 -14.98 -35.08
C GLN A 7 12.50 -14.37 -36.12
N GLU A 8 13.00 -13.19 -35.85
CA GLU A 8 14.28 -12.72 -36.38
C GLU A 8 15.25 -12.50 -35.24
N GLN A 9 16.31 -13.27 -35.28
CA GLN A 9 17.52 -13.11 -34.45
C GLN A 9 18.27 -11.86 -34.92
N THR A 10 18.36 -10.83 -34.09
CA THR A 10 19.41 -9.83 -34.19
C THR A 10 19.92 -9.46 -32.79
N SER A 11 21.15 -9.86 -32.62
CA SER A 11 22.25 -9.44 -31.70
C SER A 11 21.99 -8.36 -30.68
N GLY A 12 22.21 -8.73 -29.41
CA GLY A 12 23.09 -7.99 -28.47
C GLY A 12 22.60 -6.71 -27.82
N LYS A 13 21.51 -6.06 -28.24
CA LYS A 13 21.08 -4.77 -27.68
C LYS A 13 19.72 -4.75 -26.96
N PHE A 14 19.02 -5.84 -26.94
CA PHE A 14 17.67 -5.93 -26.34
C PHE A 14 17.68 -6.20 -24.83
N PHE A 15 18.81 -6.62 -24.28
CA PHE A 15 18.89 -7.02 -22.86
C PHE A 15 18.97 -5.83 -21.87
N PHE A 16 19.42 -4.67 -22.32
CA PHE A 16 19.61 -3.49 -21.43
C PHE A 16 18.33 -2.66 -21.23
N PHE A 17 17.39 -2.68 -22.17
CA PHE A 17 16.16 -1.90 -22.10
C PHE A 17 15.07 -2.56 -21.24
N PHE A 18 15.08 -3.89 -21.16
CA PHE A 18 14.11 -4.64 -20.34
C PHE A 18 14.38 -4.52 -18.84
N PHE A 19 15.64 -4.32 -18.45
CA PHE A 19 16.03 -4.20 -17.05
C PHE A 19 15.63 -2.85 -16.43
N PHE A 20 15.59 -1.77 -17.19
CA PHE A 20 15.23 -0.44 -16.70
C PHE A 20 13.70 -0.26 -16.53
N PHE A 21 12.90 -0.91 -17.33
CA PHE A 21 11.43 -0.87 -17.20
C PHE A 21 10.92 -1.77 -16.07
N PHE A 22 11.64 -2.82 -15.74
CA PHE A 22 11.33 -3.73 -14.64
C PHE A 22 11.60 -3.08 -13.26
N PHE A 23 12.53 -2.17 -13.17
CA PHE A 23 12.91 -1.54 -11.90
C PHE A 23 11.85 -0.57 -11.35
N PHE A 24 11.02 0.03 -12.18
CA PHE A 24 9.99 0.98 -11.75
C PHE A 24 8.67 0.32 -11.32
N PHE A 25 8.42 -0.93 -11.69
CA PHE A 25 7.18 -1.66 -11.38
C PHE A 25 7.30 -2.65 -10.20
N PHE A 26 8.50 -2.91 -9.70
CA PHE A 26 8.78 -3.99 -8.76
C PHE A 26 8.52 -3.67 -7.28
N PHE A 27 8.04 -2.48 -6.91
CA PHE A 27 8.01 -2.06 -5.51
C PHE A 27 6.65 -2.07 -4.82
N PHE A 28 5.64 -2.72 -5.36
CA PHE A 28 4.37 -2.89 -4.66
C PHE A 28 4.23 -4.29 -4.07
N PHE A 29 4.78 -4.50 -2.87
CA PHE A 29 4.47 -5.67 -2.08
C PHE A 29 3.25 -5.39 -1.22
N PHE A 30 2.12 -6.01 -1.55
CA PHE A 30 0.93 -6.02 -0.70
C PHE A 30 1.04 -7.15 0.33
N PHE A 31 0.84 -6.79 1.56
CA PHE A 31 0.83 -7.69 2.70
C PHE A 31 -0.59 -7.80 3.23
N CYS A 32 -1.17 -8.99 3.19
CA CYS A 32 -2.44 -9.30 3.80
C CYS A 32 -2.24 -10.29 4.94
N VAL A 33 -2.62 -9.93 6.17
CA VAL A 33 -2.71 -10.88 7.28
C VAL A 33 -4.19 -11.20 7.50
N ALA A 34 -4.59 -12.42 7.20
CA ALA A 34 -5.94 -12.90 7.44
C ALA A 34 -6.15 -13.22 8.93
N ARG A 35 -7.28 -12.79 9.47
CA ARG A 35 -7.68 -13.08 10.85
C ARG A 35 -8.55 -14.33 10.83
N PHE A 36 -7.98 -15.45 11.23
CA PHE A 36 -8.76 -16.63 11.55
C PHE A 36 -9.00 -16.63 13.07
N ASP A 37 -10.23 -16.48 13.50
CA ASP A 37 -10.58 -16.55 14.91
C ASP A 37 -10.43 -17.98 15.44
N VAL A 38 -9.24 -18.25 15.98
CA VAL A 38 -9.06 -19.35 16.92
C VAL A 38 -9.31 -18.74 18.31
N PRO A 39 -10.21 -19.29 19.13
CA PRO A 39 -10.56 -18.70 20.43
C PRO A 39 -9.36 -18.78 21.37
N ARG A 40 -8.65 -17.73 21.48
CA ARG A 40 -7.72 -17.21 22.48
C ARG A 40 -6.71 -16.25 21.83
N VAL A 41 -7.13 -15.00 21.67
CA VAL A 41 -6.24 -13.92 21.25
C VAL A 41 -5.33 -13.55 22.43
N LEU A 42 -4.08 -13.98 22.36
CA LEU A 42 -3.01 -13.31 23.06
C LEU A 42 -2.70 -12.03 22.28
N THR A 43 -2.78 -10.90 22.98
CA THR A 43 -2.39 -9.57 22.50
C THR A 43 -1.01 -9.65 21.86
N LEU A 44 -0.96 -9.49 20.54
CA LEU A 44 0.28 -9.49 19.78
C LEU A 44 1.07 -8.23 20.11
N THR A 45 2.15 -8.39 20.84
CA THR A 45 3.14 -7.35 21.04
C THR A 45 3.86 -7.05 19.71
N ARG A 46 4.34 -5.81 19.55
CA ARG A 46 5.13 -5.32 18.38
C ARG A 46 6.21 -6.30 17.89
N PHE A 47 6.75 -7.14 18.77
CA PHE A 47 7.79 -8.13 18.51
C PHE A 47 7.35 -9.26 17.57
N SER A 48 6.11 -9.69 17.64
CA SER A 48 5.62 -10.83 16.85
C SER A 48 5.40 -10.49 15.37
N PHE A 49 5.06 -9.23 15.07
CA PHE A 49 4.85 -8.77 13.70
C PHE A 49 6.19 -8.58 12.98
N LEU A 50 7.19 -8.06 13.68
CA LEU A 50 8.55 -7.90 13.18
C LEU A 50 9.19 -9.29 12.87
N PHE A 51 8.94 -10.29 13.71
CA PHE A 51 9.45 -11.65 13.50
C PHE A 51 8.78 -12.33 12.29
N PHE A 52 7.49 -12.11 12.08
CA PHE A 52 6.78 -12.60 10.92
C PHE A 52 7.26 -11.93 9.62
N PHE A 53 7.52 -10.64 9.67
CA PHE A 53 8.08 -9.88 8.55
C PHE A 53 9.52 -10.30 8.24
N LEU A 54 10.34 -10.53 9.26
CA LEU A 54 11.72 -11.01 9.11
C LEU A 54 11.78 -12.44 8.53
N PHE A 55 10.85 -13.32 8.95
CA PHE A 55 10.75 -14.67 8.42
C PHE A 55 10.35 -14.68 6.94
N LEU A 56 9.47 -13.77 6.52
CA LEU A 56 9.11 -13.52 5.13
C LEU A 56 10.31 -13.13 4.27
N LEU A 57 11.15 -12.24 4.78
CA LEU A 57 12.34 -11.77 4.09
C LEU A 57 13.38 -12.88 3.88
N LEU A 58 13.43 -13.86 4.78
CA LEU A 58 14.42 -14.96 4.75
C LEU A 58 14.01 -16.14 3.86
N THR A 59 12.73 -16.27 3.48
CA THR A 59 12.21 -17.43 2.74
C THR A 59 11.65 -17.10 1.36
N SER A 60 11.77 -15.86 0.92
CA SER A 60 10.96 -15.35 -0.18
C SER A 60 11.41 -15.76 -1.57
N ARG A 61 10.44 -16.24 -2.34
CA ARG A 61 10.47 -16.28 -3.81
C ARG A 61 9.71 -15.09 -4.33
N TRP A 62 10.43 -14.07 -4.74
CA TRP A 62 9.91 -12.73 -5.06
C TRP A 62 9.10 -12.63 -6.35
N ASP A 63 9.12 -13.69 -7.16
CA ASP A 63 8.47 -13.73 -8.47
C ASP A 63 7.06 -14.32 -8.45
N LYS A 64 6.56 -14.74 -7.29
CA LYS A 64 5.26 -15.41 -7.13
C LYS A 64 4.57 -15.03 -5.83
N HIS A 65 3.36 -15.59 -5.67
CA HIS A 65 2.58 -15.46 -4.45
C HIS A 65 3.04 -16.47 -3.41
N GLN A 66 2.97 -16.06 -2.15
CA GLN A 66 3.33 -16.92 -1.02
C GLN A 66 2.24 -16.87 0.03
N LEU A 67 1.77 -18.04 0.43
CA LEU A 67 0.94 -18.21 1.61
C LEU A 67 1.84 -18.67 2.75
N ILE A 68 1.88 -17.92 3.83
CA ILE A 68 2.76 -18.15 4.97
C ILE A 68 1.90 -18.44 6.18
N VAL A 69 2.16 -19.56 6.81
CA VAL A 69 1.48 -19.98 8.04
C VAL A 69 2.53 -20.10 9.13
N ASP A 70 2.35 -19.34 10.22
CA ASP A 70 3.25 -19.43 11.36
C ASP A 70 2.85 -20.58 12.32
N PRO A 71 3.74 -20.96 13.24
CA PRO A 71 3.44 -22.04 14.19
C PRO A 71 2.25 -21.76 15.11
N SER A 72 1.79 -20.51 15.25
CA SER A 72 0.61 -20.15 16.02
C SER A 72 -0.69 -20.21 15.20
N GLY A 73 -0.61 -20.59 13.92
CA GLY A 73 -1.75 -20.67 13.01
C GLY A 73 -2.14 -19.35 12.36
N ARG A 74 -1.34 -18.29 12.50
CA ARG A 74 -1.58 -17.04 11.77
C ARG A 74 -1.18 -17.21 10.31
N VAL A 75 -1.96 -16.59 9.44
CA VAL A 75 -1.77 -16.69 7.99
C VAL A 75 -1.43 -15.33 7.41
N GLY A 76 -0.39 -15.28 6.60
CA GLY A 76 -0.01 -14.12 5.80
C GLY A 76 0.01 -14.47 4.32
N LEU A 77 -0.39 -13.52 3.48
CA LEU A 77 -0.29 -13.62 2.03
C LEU A 77 0.64 -12.53 1.53
N GLN A 78 1.70 -12.95 0.86
CA GLN A 78 2.49 -12.07 0.03
C GLN A 78 2.10 -12.30 -1.44
N PHE A 79 1.88 -11.25 -2.19
CA PHE A 79 1.58 -11.39 -3.61
C PHE A 79 2.38 -10.40 -4.46
N GLU A 80 2.71 -10.87 -5.64
CA GLU A 80 3.32 -10.11 -6.70
C GLU A 80 2.23 -9.29 -7.42
N HIS A 81 2.51 -8.05 -7.78
CA HIS A 81 1.49 -7.08 -8.19
C HIS A 81 1.49 -6.77 -9.70
N SER A 82 2.31 -7.45 -10.52
CA SER A 82 2.42 -7.12 -11.94
C SER A 82 1.16 -7.45 -12.74
N PHE A 83 0.47 -8.53 -12.43
CA PHE A 83 -0.66 -9.00 -13.23
C PHE A 83 -2.04 -8.78 -12.59
N SER A 84 -2.12 -8.55 -11.27
CA SER A 84 -3.39 -8.34 -10.57
C SER A 84 -3.26 -7.34 -9.42
N ASP A 85 -4.36 -6.74 -9.04
CA ASP A 85 -4.44 -5.75 -7.99
C ASP A 85 -4.92 -6.35 -6.66
N GLY A 86 -4.73 -5.64 -5.55
CA GLY A 86 -5.09 -6.09 -4.21
C GLY A 86 -6.55 -6.53 -4.06
N LEU A 87 -7.48 -5.95 -4.85
CA LEU A 87 -8.88 -6.36 -4.85
C LEU A 87 -9.10 -7.80 -5.31
N SER A 88 -8.33 -8.28 -6.28
CA SER A 88 -8.42 -9.67 -6.75
C SER A 88 -8.04 -10.64 -5.62
N TRP A 89 -6.97 -10.33 -4.89
CA TRP A 89 -6.49 -11.11 -3.76
C TRP A 89 -7.44 -11.02 -2.56
N ASN A 90 -7.96 -9.84 -2.29
CA ASN A 90 -8.96 -9.65 -1.23
C ASN A 90 -10.23 -10.46 -1.52
N ARG A 91 -10.69 -10.49 -2.78
CA ARG A 91 -11.80 -11.33 -3.20
C ARG A 91 -11.48 -12.82 -3.01
N TRP A 92 -10.30 -13.28 -3.44
CA TRP A 92 -9.89 -14.67 -3.26
C TRP A 92 -9.86 -15.09 -1.79
N LEU A 93 -9.32 -14.25 -0.89
CA LEU A 93 -9.36 -14.48 0.56
C LEU A 93 -10.80 -14.50 1.08
N GLY A 94 -11.67 -13.65 0.56
CA GLY A 94 -13.09 -13.62 0.91
C GLY A 94 -13.83 -14.90 0.53
N GLU A 95 -13.57 -15.44 -0.65
CA GLU A 95 -14.15 -16.73 -1.07
C GLU A 95 -13.69 -17.88 -0.15
N ILE A 96 -12.42 -17.90 0.25
CA ILE A 96 -11.92 -18.87 1.24
C ILE A 96 -12.61 -18.67 2.58
N TRP A 97 -12.70 -17.44 3.07
CA TRP A 97 -13.36 -17.11 4.33
C TRP A 97 -14.81 -17.59 4.35
N HIS A 98 -15.57 -17.28 3.32
CA HIS A 98 -16.96 -17.72 3.20
C HIS A 98 -17.08 -19.24 3.06
N ALA A 99 -16.20 -19.89 2.31
CA ALA A 99 -16.17 -21.34 2.22
C ALA A 99 -15.89 -22.01 3.58
N MET A 100 -15.09 -21.39 4.43
CA MET A 100 -14.84 -21.89 5.80
C MET A 100 -16.06 -21.73 6.71
N ASP A 101 -16.86 -20.67 6.58
CA ASP A 101 -18.11 -20.48 7.32
C ASP A 101 -19.20 -21.46 6.87
N TYR A 102 -19.27 -21.78 5.57
CA TYR A 102 -20.19 -22.77 5.01
C TYR A 102 -19.78 -24.21 5.30
N MET A 103 -18.51 -24.47 5.46
CA MET A 103 -18.10 -25.69 6.10
C MET A 103 -18.49 -25.54 7.56
N GLU A 104 -19.75 -25.98 7.91
CA GLU A 104 -20.07 -26.31 9.30
C GLU A 104 -18.82 -26.99 9.82
N THR A 105 -18.12 -26.34 10.75
CA THR A 105 -16.91 -26.91 11.32
C THR A 105 -17.31 -28.32 11.68
N PRO A 106 -16.90 -29.35 10.94
CA PRO A 106 -17.32 -30.67 11.28
C PRO A 106 -16.85 -30.82 12.71
N LYS A 107 -17.79 -31.06 13.64
CA LYS A 107 -17.44 -31.41 15.03
C LYS A 107 -16.39 -32.52 15.09
N LYS A 108 -15.88 -32.95 13.93
CA LYS A 108 -14.90 -33.97 13.61
C LYS A 108 -13.65 -33.52 12.83
N TRP A 109 -13.47 -32.22 12.53
CA TRP A 109 -12.10 -31.78 12.37
C TRP A 109 -11.46 -31.78 13.78
N LYS A 110 -11.37 -32.93 14.37
CA LYS A 110 -10.19 -33.26 15.14
C LYS A 110 -9.08 -32.91 14.15
N TYR A 111 -8.30 -31.88 14.45
CA TYR A 111 -6.98 -31.71 13.83
C TYR A 111 -6.46 -33.11 13.71
N GLY A 112 -6.64 -33.70 12.50
CA GLY A 112 -6.25 -35.06 12.33
C GLY A 112 -4.83 -34.98 12.76
N HIS A 113 -4.43 -35.78 13.70
CA HIS A 113 -3.01 -35.98 13.88
C HIS A 113 -2.53 -36.11 12.46
N LEU A 114 -1.90 -35.06 11.92
CA LEU A 114 -1.00 -35.24 10.82
C LEU A 114 -0.08 -36.29 11.40
N SER A 115 -0.49 -37.55 11.20
CA SER A 115 0.36 -38.66 11.59
C SER A 115 1.66 -38.29 10.96
N ASN A 116 2.73 -38.16 11.73
CA ASN A 116 4.09 -37.90 11.22
C ASN A 116 4.54 -39.00 10.24
N ALA A 117 3.72 -39.99 10.00
CA ALA A 117 3.79 -40.90 8.89
C ALA A 117 3.24 -40.15 7.65
N ALA A 118 4.14 -39.42 6.96
CA ALA A 118 3.88 -39.01 5.60
C ALA A 118 3.38 -40.25 4.84
N ASP A 119 2.15 -40.19 4.33
CA ASP A 119 1.60 -41.26 3.51
C ASP A 119 2.63 -41.59 2.43
N PRO A 120 3.19 -42.82 2.40
CA PRO A 120 4.21 -43.18 1.44
C PRO A 120 3.75 -42.95 0.00
N SER A 121 2.43 -42.97 -0.26
CA SER A 121 1.84 -42.69 -1.58
C SER A 121 1.99 -41.21 -1.98
N VAL A 122 1.94 -40.29 -1.05
CA VAL A 122 2.12 -38.86 -1.31
C VAL A 122 3.57 -38.54 -1.65
N LYS A 123 4.53 -39.19 -1.03
CA LYS A 123 5.95 -39.05 -1.36
C LYS A 123 6.30 -39.49 -2.79
N SER A 124 5.57 -40.45 -3.34
CA SER A 124 5.79 -40.92 -4.70
C SER A 124 5.24 -39.96 -5.77
N MET A 125 4.32 -39.05 -5.43
CA MET A 125 3.73 -38.08 -6.35
C MET A 125 4.56 -36.83 -6.50
N THR A 126 5.51 -36.55 -5.60
CA THR A 126 6.35 -35.35 -5.66
C THR A 126 7.76 -35.73 -6.13
N LYS A 127 8.22 -35.08 -7.19
CA LYS A 127 9.59 -35.23 -7.69
C LYS A 127 10.34 -33.92 -7.44
N GLN A 128 11.47 -34.03 -6.73
CA GLN A 128 12.40 -32.92 -6.61
C GLN A 128 13.03 -32.63 -7.97
N LEU A 129 12.99 -31.40 -8.41
CA LEU A 129 13.71 -30.95 -9.60
C LEU A 129 15.13 -30.55 -9.18
N GLU A 130 16.10 -31.14 -9.83
CA GLU A 130 17.51 -30.79 -9.63
C GLU A 130 17.98 -29.90 -10.78
N TRP A 131 18.59 -28.77 -10.45
CA TRP A 131 19.13 -27.85 -11.42
C TRP A 131 20.65 -27.91 -11.41
N LYS A 132 21.26 -28.01 -12.59
CA LYS A 132 22.70 -27.82 -12.73
C LYS A 132 22.98 -26.32 -12.71
N ILE A 133 23.49 -25.83 -11.60
CA ILE A 133 23.84 -24.42 -11.40
C ILE A 133 25.33 -24.28 -11.67
N ASP A 134 25.69 -23.57 -12.73
CA ASP A 134 27.08 -23.21 -13.01
C ASP A 134 27.55 -22.05 -12.10
N ASP A 135 28.86 -21.77 -12.12
CA ASP A 135 29.48 -20.77 -11.27
C ASP A 135 28.98 -19.35 -11.57
N MET A 136 28.65 -19.05 -12.84
CA MET A 136 28.10 -17.74 -13.23
C MET A 136 26.70 -17.57 -12.64
N THR A 137 25.84 -18.57 -12.78
CA THR A 137 24.49 -18.56 -12.20
C THR A 137 24.55 -18.43 -10.68
N ARG A 138 25.46 -19.16 -10.02
CA ARG A 138 25.65 -19.09 -8.56
C ARG A 138 26.04 -17.68 -8.12
N LYS A 139 27.04 -17.07 -8.77
CA LYS A 139 27.45 -15.68 -8.48
C LYS A 139 26.32 -14.68 -8.71
N THR A 140 25.51 -14.88 -9.74
CA THR A 140 24.34 -14.04 -10.02
C THR A 140 23.28 -14.16 -8.90
N MET A 141 23.04 -15.37 -8.43
CA MET A 141 22.11 -15.63 -7.30
C MET A 141 22.62 -14.99 -6.01
N GLU A 142 23.89 -15.15 -5.68
CA GLU A 142 24.54 -14.53 -4.51
C GLU A 142 24.50 -13.01 -4.58
N HIS A 143 24.76 -12.45 -5.77
CA HIS A 143 24.65 -11.00 -6.00
C HIS A 143 23.22 -10.52 -5.82
N ALA A 144 22.23 -11.20 -6.40
CA ALA A 144 20.82 -10.83 -6.28
C ALA A 144 20.34 -10.91 -4.82
N ASP A 145 20.72 -11.95 -4.09
CA ASP A 145 20.39 -12.09 -2.67
C ASP A 145 21.04 -10.97 -1.84
N ASN A 146 22.32 -10.68 -2.07
CA ASN A 146 22.99 -9.60 -1.37
C ASN A 146 22.35 -8.23 -1.65
N VAL A 147 22.03 -7.91 -2.91
CA VAL A 147 21.31 -6.67 -3.27
C VAL A 147 19.95 -6.62 -2.57
N LEU A 148 19.20 -7.71 -2.57
CA LEU A 148 17.92 -7.79 -1.90
C LEU A 148 18.05 -7.50 -0.40
N GLN A 149 18.97 -8.19 0.28
CA GLN A 149 19.18 -8.03 1.71
C GLN A 149 19.65 -6.63 2.09
N THR A 150 20.64 -6.09 1.37
CA THR A 150 21.25 -4.79 1.71
C THR A 150 20.40 -3.62 1.29
N THR A 151 19.80 -3.65 0.09
CA THR A 151 19.11 -2.51 -0.49
C THR A 151 17.65 -2.44 -0.05
N LEU A 152 17.01 -3.59 0.12
CA LEU A 152 15.58 -3.66 0.44
C LEU A 152 15.34 -4.07 1.89
N CYS A 153 15.68 -5.32 2.24
CA CYS A 153 15.26 -5.90 3.51
C CYS A 153 15.76 -5.13 4.72
N ASN A 154 17.02 -4.72 4.70
CA ASN A 154 17.63 -3.96 5.80
C ASN A 154 17.29 -2.47 5.78
N ASN A 155 16.82 -1.96 4.64
CA ASN A 155 16.57 -0.54 4.44
C ASN A 155 15.12 -0.11 4.68
N VAL A 156 14.18 -1.03 4.66
CA VAL A 156 12.77 -0.69 4.94
C VAL A 156 12.57 -0.52 6.45
N ASP A 157 12.05 0.65 6.84
CA ASP A 157 11.48 0.90 8.16
C ASP A 157 9.98 0.63 8.09
N THR A 158 9.41 -0.02 9.11
CA THR A 158 8.00 -0.44 9.07
C THR A 158 7.34 -0.41 10.45
N VAL A 159 6.12 0.08 10.48
CA VAL A 159 5.23 0.06 11.66
C VAL A 159 3.85 -0.42 11.23
N ALA A 160 3.37 -1.47 11.89
CA ALA A 160 2.01 -1.94 11.77
C ALA A 160 1.31 -1.72 13.12
N SER A 161 0.39 -0.79 13.19
CA SER A 161 -0.28 -0.40 14.42
C SER A 161 -1.73 0.00 14.16
N THR A 162 -2.48 0.25 15.22
CA THR A 162 -3.91 0.61 15.12
C THR A 162 -4.18 1.88 15.90
N PHE A 163 -4.79 2.85 15.24
CA PHE A 163 -5.40 3.97 15.91
C PHE A 163 -6.72 3.52 16.54
N ASN A 164 -6.81 3.57 17.88
CA ASN A 164 -7.96 3.12 18.65
C ASN A 164 -8.81 4.26 19.20
N GLY A 165 -8.56 5.51 18.79
CA GLY A 165 -9.30 6.66 19.28
C GLY A 165 -10.75 6.70 18.78
N PHE A 166 -10.99 6.32 17.54
CA PHE A 166 -12.29 6.22 16.88
C PHE A 166 -12.14 5.61 15.47
N GLY A 167 -13.25 5.27 14.83
CA GLY A 167 -13.29 4.73 13.48
C GLY A 167 -14.42 5.28 12.63
N LYS A 168 -14.89 4.48 11.70
CA LYS A 168 -15.93 4.81 10.71
C LYS A 168 -17.19 5.41 11.33
N ASN A 169 -17.65 4.86 12.46
CA ASN A 169 -18.90 5.27 13.09
C ASN A 169 -18.80 6.73 13.55
N GLN A 170 -17.75 7.08 14.28
CA GLN A 170 -17.54 8.45 14.76
C GLN A 170 -17.33 9.44 13.61
N ILE A 171 -16.56 9.06 12.58
CA ILE A 171 -16.31 9.94 11.42
C ILE A 171 -17.62 10.25 10.69
N LYS A 172 -18.50 9.25 10.52
CA LYS A 172 -19.84 9.45 9.95
C LYS A 172 -20.72 10.35 10.80
N GLN A 173 -20.66 10.24 12.13
CA GLN A 173 -21.40 11.13 13.05
C GLN A 173 -20.92 12.59 12.92
N MET A 174 -19.64 12.81 12.66
CA MET A 174 -19.09 14.16 12.37
C MET A 174 -19.49 14.68 10.97
N GLY A 175 -20.16 13.86 10.12
CA GLY A 175 -20.66 14.26 8.80
C GLY A 175 -19.67 14.05 7.64
N TYR A 176 -18.59 13.29 7.82
CA TYR A 176 -17.59 13.07 6.78
C TYR A 176 -17.63 11.68 6.17
N SER A 177 -17.13 11.58 4.92
CA SER A 177 -16.70 10.30 4.37
C SER A 177 -15.52 9.78 5.19
N PRO A 178 -15.57 8.54 5.72
CA PRO A 178 -14.47 8.00 6.52
C PRO A 178 -13.13 8.04 5.80
N ASP A 179 -13.10 7.65 4.54
CA ASP A 179 -11.90 7.65 3.74
C ASP A 179 -11.35 9.07 3.52
N ALA A 180 -12.21 10.01 3.14
CA ALA A 180 -11.81 11.40 2.95
C ALA A 180 -11.23 12.02 4.23
N PHE A 181 -11.79 11.70 5.39
CA PHE A 181 -11.27 12.15 6.68
C PHE A 181 -9.87 11.61 6.95
N VAL A 182 -9.67 10.30 6.76
CA VAL A 182 -8.36 9.67 6.96
C VAL A 182 -7.33 10.21 5.98
N GLN A 183 -7.69 10.42 4.70
CA GLN A 183 -6.78 11.03 3.72
C GLN A 183 -6.37 12.46 4.12
N MET A 184 -7.29 13.25 4.67
CA MET A 184 -6.95 14.59 5.18
C MET A 184 -6.03 14.53 6.40
N SER A 185 -6.16 13.52 7.26
CA SER A 185 -5.22 13.32 8.37
C SER A 185 -3.80 13.01 7.88
N TYR A 186 -3.65 12.27 6.78
CA TYR A 186 -2.33 12.01 6.16
C TYR A 186 -1.68 13.28 5.62
N GLN A 187 -2.47 14.14 4.96
CA GLN A 187 -1.98 15.43 4.47
C GLN A 187 -1.50 16.33 5.62
N LEU A 188 -2.27 16.38 6.71
CA LEU A 188 -1.94 17.18 7.89
C LEU A 188 -0.71 16.63 8.62
N ALA A 189 -0.65 15.33 8.84
CA ALA A 189 0.48 14.67 9.50
C ALA A 189 1.77 14.88 8.72
N TYR A 190 1.75 14.66 7.40
CA TYR A 190 2.92 14.87 6.55
C TYR A 190 3.41 16.32 6.63
N ALA A 191 2.52 17.29 6.48
CA ALA A 191 2.89 18.69 6.49
C ALA A 191 3.47 19.14 7.84
N ARG A 192 2.93 18.66 8.97
CA ARG A 192 3.49 18.92 10.30
C ARG A 192 4.91 18.38 10.48
N LEU A 193 5.20 17.24 9.87
CA LEU A 193 6.50 16.56 9.97
C LEU A 193 7.53 17.05 8.94
N HIS A 194 7.11 17.85 7.94
CA HIS A 194 7.93 18.30 6.81
C HIS A 194 7.79 19.81 6.55
N ASP A 195 7.83 20.63 7.60
CA ASP A 195 7.86 22.09 7.51
C ASP A 195 6.76 22.71 6.63
N GLY A 196 5.57 22.14 6.69
CA GLY A 196 4.40 22.63 5.93
C GLY A 196 4.41 22.25 4.44
N GLN A 197 5.33 21.40 4.00
CA GLN A 197 5.40 20.99 2.60
C GLN A 197 4.22 20.08 2.22
N PRO A 198 3.62 20.29 1.04
CA PRO A 198 2.58 19.41 0.54
C PRO A 198 3.17 18.09 0.04
N ALA A 199 2.43 17.00 0.20
CA ALA A 199 2.81 15.67 -0.29
C ALA A 199 2.05 15.31 -1.56
N ALA A 200 2.73 15.18 -2.70
CA ALA A 200 2.13 14.50 -3.84
C ALA A 200 1.68 13.09 -3.40
N THR A 201 0.38 12.83 -3.51
CA THR A 201 -0.25 11.63 -2.94
C THR A 201 -0.91 10.80 -4.03
N TYR A 202 -0.56 9.53 -4.02
CA TYR A 202 -1.25 8.47 -4.74
C TYR A 202 -2.20 7.75 -3.77
N GLU A 203 -3.47 7.73 -4.09
CA GLU A 203 -4.41 6.81 -3.49
C GLU A 203 -4.97 5.90 -4.58
N ALA A 204 -4.92 4.60 -4.34
CA ALA A 204 -5.38 3.61 -5.31
C ALA A 204 -6.90 3.60 -5.42
N CYS A 205 -7.43 3.81 -6.62
CA CYS A 205 -8.84 3.66 -6.94
C CYS A 205 -9.05 2.47 -7.88
N SER A 206 -10.02 1.62 -7.58
CA SER A 206 -10.39 0.53 -8.49
C SER A 206 -11.20 1.04 -9.67
N THR A 207 -10.82 0.61 -10.86
CA THR A 207 -11.59 0.79 -12.10
C THR A 207 -12.16 -0.52 -12.63
N ALA A 208 -12.40 -1.50 -11.76
CA ALA A 208 -12.89 -2.84 -12.12
C ALA A 208 -14.32 -2.83 -12.73
N ALA A 209 -15.06 -1.72 -12.62
CA ALA A 209 -16.32 -1.53 -13.34
C ALA A 209 -16.14 -1.39 -14.86
N HIS A 210 -14.92 -1.08 -15.33
CA HIS A 210 -14.57 -0.99 -16.73
C HIS A 210 -13.95 -2.29 -17.23
N PHE A 211 -14.22 -2.66 -18.47
CA PHE A 211 -13.65 -3.85 -19.08
C PHE A 211 -12.11 -3.75 -19.12
N HIS A 212 -11.43 -4.74 -18.55
CA HIS A 212 -9.98 -4.74 -18.29
C HIS A 212 -9.48 -3.58 -17.38
N GLY A 213 -10.38 -2.88 -16.69
CA GLY A 213 -10.00 -1.82 -15.77
C GLY A 213 -9.25 -2.38 -14.55
N ARG A 214 -8.14 -1.75 -14.19
CA ARG A 214 -7.34 -2.07 -13.02
C ARG A 214 -7.45 -0.96 -11.98
N THR A 215 -6.66 0.07 -12.10
CA THR A 215 -6.59 1.16 -11.13
C THR A 215 -6.52 2.52 -11.80
N GLU A 216 -6.95 3.54 -11.08
CA GLU A 216 -6.69 4.95 -11.34
C GLU A 216 -6.16 5.61 -10.06
N THR A 217 -5.62 6.80 -10.17
CA THR A 217 -5.07 7.57 -9.05
C THR A 217 -6.08 8.60 -8.56
N ILE A 218 -6.34 8.60 -7.25
CA ILE A 218 -6.98 9.73 -6.57
C ILE A 218 -5.86 10.62 -6.03
N ARG A 219 -5.83 11.88 -6.48
CA ARG A 219 -4.82 12.87 -6.06
C ARG A 219 -5.29 13.62 -4.83
N SER A 220 -5.09 13.01 -3.64
CA SER A 220 -5.62 13.53 -2.36
C SER A 220 -5.01 14.87 -1.94
N CYS A 221 -3.84 15.24 -2.46
CA CYS A 221 -3.21 16.54 -2.25
C CYS A 221 -3.83 17.61 -3.16
N SER A 222 -5.11 17.94 -2.95
CA SER A 222 -5.84 18.97 -3.69
C SER A 222 -5.57 20.37 -3.14
N MET A 223 -6.06 21.41 -3.85
CA MET A 223 -5.98 22.78 -3.35
C MET A 223 -6.80 23.00 -2.08
N GLU A 224 -7.92 22.30 -1.96
CA GLU A 224 -8.79 22.30 -0.77
C GLU A 224 -8.07 21.65 0.42
N ALA A 225 -7.43 20.49 0.19
CA ALA A 225 -6.59 19.82 1.20
C ALA A 225 -5.44 20.73 1.67
N ARG A 226 -4.79 21.44 0.73
CA ARG A 226 -3.73 22.40 1.07
C ARG A 226 -4.24 23.55 1.94
N LYS A 227 -5.38 24.17 1.61
CA LYS A 227 -5.98 25.25 2.41
C LYS A 227 -6.33 24.76 3.81
N PHE A 228 -6.92 23.57 3.91
CA PHE A 228 -7.23 22.93 5.18
C PHE A 228 -5.94 22.74 6.02
N VAL A 229 -4.89 22.13 5.48
CA VAL A 229 -3.62 21.93 6.17
C VAL A 229 -3.02 23.26 6.62
N GLN A 230 -2.99 24.27 5.76
CA GLN A 230 -2.43 25.58 6.09
C GLN A 230 -3.18 26.26 7.24
N SER A 231 -4.48 26.04 7.41
CA SER A 231 -5.25 26.61 8.53
C SER A 231 -4.80 26.03 9.87
N PHE A 232 -4.40 24.77 9.92
CA PHE A 232 -3.83 24.16 11.12
C PHE A 232 -2.41 24.66 11.41
N LEU A 233 -1.55 24.71 10.39
CA LEU A 233 -0.16 25.15 10.57
C LEU A 233 -0.04 26.61 11.04
N LYS A 234 -0.96 27.50 10.65
CA LYS A 234 -1.02 28.86 11.15
C LYS A 234 -1.31 28.93 12.65
N VAL A 235 -2.13 28.05 13.17
CA VAL A 235 -2.47 27.96 14.58
C VAL A 235 -1.32 27.32 15.35
N ASP A 236 -0.73 26.25 14.85
CA ASP A 236 0.38 25.52 15.47
C ASP A 236 1.63 26.41 15.60
N GLY A 237 1.90 27.27 14.61
CA GLY A 237 3.06 28.17 14.56
C GLY A 237 2.88 29.51 15.31
N GLY A 238 1.67 29.93 15.58
CA GLY A 238 1.38 31.12 16.34
C GLY A 238 1.10 30.76 17.81
N GLY A 239 2.01 31.01 18.73
CA GLY A 239 2.02 30.63 20.17
C GLY A 239 0.74 30.90 20.99
N GLY A 240 -0.41 30.67 20.43
CA GLY A 240 -1.72 30.70 21.04
C GLY A 240 -2.19 29.27 21.34
N GLY A 241 -1.90 28.78 22.54
CA GLY A 241 -2.57 27.62 23.10
C GLY A 241 -4.07 27.84 23.08
N GLY A 242 -4.79 27.13 22.26
CA GLY A 242 -6.20 27.32 22.20
C GLY A 242 -6.97 26.09 21.80
N GLY A 243 -7.73 25.61 22.71
CA GLY A 243 -8.78 24.63 22.50
C GLY A 243 -9.75 25.05 21.40
N GLY A 244 -10.30 24.07 20.68
CA GLY A 244 -11.13 24.16 19.50
C GLY A 244 -12.52 24.79 19.69
N GLY A 245 -12.59 26.04 20.02
CA GLY A 245 -13.86 26.72 20.21
C GLY A 245 -13.92 28.20 19.75
N GLY A 246 -12.87 28.69 19.07
CA GLY A 246 -12.83 30.07 18.55
C GLY A 246 -13.04 30.15 17.04
N VAL A 247 -13.06 31.37 16.49
CA VAL A 247 -13.22 31.66 15.04
C VAL A 247 -12.27 30.79 14.18
N ALA A 248 -11.06 30.49 14.66
CA ALA A 248 -10.11 29.63 14.00
C ALA A 248 -10.61 28.18 13.87
N GLY A 249 -11.29 27.64 14.87
CA GLY A 249 -11.83 26.27 14.83
C GLY A 249 -12.94 26.12 13.80
N GLU A 250 -13.81 27.09 13.66
CA GLU A 250 -14.90 27.10 12.68
C GLU A 250 -14.34 27.21 11.25
N GLU A 251 -13.30 28.02 11.01
CA GLU A 251 -12.61 28.09 9.74
C GLU A 251 -11.97 26.73 9.39
N GLN A 252 -11.26 26.10 10.32
CA GLN A 252 -10.65 24.79 10.13
C GLN A 252 -11.70 23.72 9.81
N LYS A 253 -12.82 23.70 10.52
CA LYS A 253 -13.94 22.79 10.28
C LYS A 253 -14.55 22.97 8.90
N MET A 254 -14.79 24.22 8.49
CA MET A 254 -15.29 24.55 7.16
C MET A 254 -14.32 24.05 6.07
N LEU A 255 -13.03 24.35 6.22
CA LEU A 255 -11.99 23.93 5.25
C LEU A 255 -11.83 22.42 5.20
N LEU A 256 -11.92 21.72 6.34
CA LEU A 256 -11.98 20.25 6.37
C LEU A 256 -13.18 19.73 5.58
N GLY A 257 -14.35 20.33 5.74
CA GLY A 257 -15.56 19.98 4.99
C GLY A 257 -15.38 20.12 3.47
N LEU A 258 -14.76 21.20 3.03
CA LEU A 258 -14.46 21.43 1.61
C LEU A 258 -13.44 20.42 1.08
N ALA A 259 -12.38 20.15 1.84
CA ALA A 259 -11.35 19.19 1.46
C ALA A 259 -11.90 17.75 1.38
N ALA A 260 -12.70 17.33 2.37
CA ALA A 260 -13.33 16.01 2.37
C ALA A 260 -14.35 15.84 1.23
N LYS A 261 -15.09 16.90 0.89
CA LYS A 261 -16.00 16.91 -0.26
C LYS A 261 -15.22 16.76 -1.58
N GLN A 262 -14.13 17.51 -1.73
CA GLN A 262 -13.27 17.42 -2.92
C GLN A 262 -12.66 16.03 -3.05
N GLN A 263 -12.14 15.46 -1.98
CA GLN A 263 -11.61 14.08 -1.95
C GLN A 263 -12.66 13.07 -2.43
N SER A 264 -13.89 13.17 -1.92
CA SER A 264 -15.00 12.29 -2.33
C SER A 264 -15.39 12.49 -3.80
N THR A 265 -15.22 13.68 -4.34
CA THR A 265 -15.46 13.97 -5.76
C THR A 265 -14.38 13.32 -6.63
N LEU A 266 -13.11 13.52 -6.29
CA LEU A 266 -11.96 12.90 -6.98
C LEU A 266 -12.04 11.38 -6.97
N SER A 267 -12.48 10.78 -5.85
CA SER A 267 -12.67 9.33 -5.74
C SER A 267 -13.72 8.80 -6.73
N ARG A 268 -14.84 9.50 -6.87
CA ARG A 268 -15.90 9.13 -7.83
C ARG A 268 -15.47 9.32 -9.27
N GLU A 269 -14.77 10.40 -9.57
CA GLU A 269 -14.21 10.66 -10.90
C GLU A 269 -13.19 9.59 -11.30
N ALA A 270 -12.25 9.25 -10.40
CA ALA A 270 -11.28 8.18 -10.63
C ALA A 270 -11.97 6.83 -10.86
N ALA A 271 -12.95 6.45 -10.04
CA ALA A 271 -13.69 5.19 -10.18
C ALA A 271 -14.47 5.11 -11.50
N SER A 272 -14.94 6.24 -12.03
CA SER A 272 -15.66 6.32 -13.30
C SER A 272 -14.76 6.50 -14.54
N GLY A 273 -13.43 6.39 -14.37
CA GLY A 273 -12.46 6.51 -15.46
C GLY A 273 -12.20 7.96 -15.90
N MET A 274 -12.60 8.94 -15.09
CA MET A 274 -12.38 10.37 -15.33
C MET A 274 -11.10 10.88 -14.65
N GLY A 275 -10.29 10.00 -14.09
CA GLY A 275 -8.97 10.34 -13.56
C GLY A 275 -7.99 10.71 -14.68
N VAL A 276 -6.93 11.41 -14.33
CA VAL A 276 -5.99 11.96 -15.32
C VAL A 276 -4.69 11.17 -15.45
N ASP A 277 -4.34 10.36 -14.46
CA ASP A 277 -3.01 9.75 -14.36
C ASP A 277 -2.76 8.67 -15.41
N ARG A 278 -3.71 7.79 -15.62
CA ARG A 278 -3.58 6.73 -16.65
C ARG A 278 -3.62 7.31 -18.07
N HIS A 279 -4.39 8.38 -18.25
CA HIS A 279 -4.41 9.11 -19.51
C HIS A 279 -3.06 9.77 -19.80
N LEU A 280 -2.50 10.52 -18.84
CA LEU A 280 -1.20 11.16 -18.97
C LEU A 280 -0.07 10.12 -19.18
N MET A 281 -0.11 9.00 -18.46
CA MET A 281 0.84 7.90 -18.64
C MET A 281 0.80 7.36 -20.09
N SER A 282 -0.40 7.17 -20.65
CA SER A 282 -0.58 6.71 -22.02
C SER A 282 -0.06 7.74 -23.03
N LEU A 283 -0.36 9.03 -22.82
CA LEU A 283 0.14 10.10 -23.68
C LEU A 283 1.67 10.20 -23.63
N LYS A 284 2.28 10.07 -22.45
CA LYS A 284 3.74 10.03 -22.30
C LYS A 284 4.33 8.89 -23.12
N HIS A 285 3.79 7.69 -22.95
CA HIS A 285 4.25 6.52 -23.71
C HIS A 285 4.15 6.73 -25.25
N LEU A 286 3.06 7.33 -25.72
CA LEU A 286 2.88 7.64 -27.13
C LEU A 286 3.85 8.73 -27.61
N ALA A 287 4.11 9.76 -26.82
CA ALA A 287 5.07 10.80 -27.13
C ALA A 287 6.49 10.22 -27.27
N ASP A 288 6.88 9.37 -26.34
CA ASP A 288 8.18 8.69 -26.35
C ASP A 288 8.32 7.76 -27.58
N LYS A 289 7.28 6.95 -27.84
CA LYS A 289 7.26 6.01 -28.97
C LYS A 289 7.31 6.70 -30.33
N ASN A 290 6.62 7.81 -30.49
CA ASN A 290 6.50 8.52 -31.77
C ASN A 290 7.59 9.59 -31.95
N GLY A 291 8.50 9.80 -30.98
CA GLY A 291 9.56 10.81 -31.07
C GLY A 291 9.03 12.25 -31.12
N ASN A 292 7.86 12.53 -30.56
CA ASN A 292 7.26 13.86 -30.63
C ASN A 292 7.80 14.76 -29.51
N GLU A 293 8.78 15.60 -29.84
CA GLU A 293 9.46 16.51 -28.88
C GLU A 293 8.48 17.49 -28.25
N SER A 294 7.54 18.04 -28.99
CA SER A 294 6.56 19.00 -28.47
C SER A 294 5.65 18.38 -27.41
N MET A 295 5.26 17.10 -27.58
CA MET A 295 4.49 16.37 -26.57
C MET A 295 5.36 15.96 -25.37
N ARG A 296 6.66 15.66 -25.57
CA ARG A 296 7.59 15.31 -24.49
C ARG A 296 7.82 16.47 -23.54
N ALA A 297 7.85 17.71 -24.04
CA ALA A 297 8.12 18.88 -23.22
C ALA A 297 7.24 18.99 -21.97
N ILE A 298 5.97 18.54 -22.02
CA ILE A 298 5.07 18.50 -20.87
C ILE A 298 5.57 17.51 -19.81
N PHE A 299 6.09 16.37 -20.23
CA PHE A 299 6.54 15.29 -19.33
C PHE A 299 7.96 15.49 -18.83
N GLU A 300 8.73 16.37 -19.48
CA GLU A 300 10.07 16.78 -19.09
C GLU A 300 10.04 18.00 -18.14
N ASP A 301 8.89 18.65 -17.99
CA ASP A 301 8.72 19.76 -17.03
C ASP A 301 8.96 19.25 -15.59
N PRO A 302 9.83 19.94 -14.82
CA PRO A 302 10.08 19.55 -13.41
C PRO A 302 8.84 19.47 -12.54
N LEU A 303 7.78 20.25 -12.84
CA LEU A 303 6.51 20.20 -12.11
C LEU A 303 5.78 18.89 -12.35
N TYR A 304 5.83 18.34 -13.57
CA TYR A 304 5.28 17.00 -13.85
C TYR A 304 6.01 15.95 -13.02
N GLY A 305 7.35 15.97 -13.00
CA GLY A 305 8.17 15.09 -12.18
C GLY A 305 7.81 15.17 -10.69
N ARG A 306 7.70 16.39 -10.15
CA ARG A 306 7.28 16.61 -8.76
C ARG A 306 5.87 16.09 -8.48
N SER A 307 4.93 16.30 -9.40
CA SER A 307 3.53 15.86 -9.24
C SER A 307 3.37 14.34 -9.32
N SER A 308 4.34 13.65 -9.91
CA SER A 308 4.36 12.18 -10.10
C SER A 308 5.30 11.46 -9.14
N THR A 309 6.04 12.19 -8.29
CA THR A 309 6.85 11.63 -7.21
C THR A 309 5.98 11.49 -5.96
N TRP A 310 5.43 10.29 -5.78
CA TRP A 310 4.46 10.00 -4.71
C TRP A 310 5.14 9.96 -3.35
N LYS A 311 5.09 11.09 -2.63
CA LYS A 311 5.56 11.18 -1.23
C LYS A 311 4.68 10.37 -0.29
N LEU A 312 3.41 10.29 -0.60
CA LEU A 312 2.47 9.38 0.06
C LEU A 312 1.86 8.45 -0.98
N SER A 313 2.15 7.16 -0.85
CA SER A 313 1.46 6.09 -1.58
C SER A 313 0.50 5.42 -0.62
N THR A 314 -0.80 5.49 -0.90
CA THR A 314 -1.84 5.10 0.04
C THR A 314 -2.81 4.10 -0.58
N SER A 315 -3.35 3.19 0.23
CA SER A 315 -4.37 2.24 -0.21
C SER A 315 -5.26 1.82 0.96
N ASN A 316 -6.57 1.85 0.73
CA ASN A 316 -7.59 1.40 1.68
C ASN A 316 -8.14 0.06 1.23
N VAL A 317 -8.00 -0.97 2.07
CA VAL A 317 -8.64 -2.28 1.86
C VAL A 317 -9.19 -2.76 3.20
N ALA A 318 -10.50 -2.72 3.37
CA ALA A 318 -11.16 -3.20 4.58
C ALA A 318 -11.96 -4.48 4.31
N ALA A 319 -11.71 -5.53 5.09
CA ALA A 319 -12.47 -6.76 5.04
C ALA A 319 -12.44 -7.47 6.40
N PRO A 320 -13.49 -8.26 6.76
CA PRO A 320 -13.55 -8.97 8.04
C PRO A 320 -12.41 -9.97 8.24
N TRP A 321 -11.94 -10.57 7.16
CA TRP A 321 -10.84 -11.55 7.15
C TRP A 321 -9.44 -10.94 7.17
N LEU A 322 -9.35 -9.62 7.02
CA LEU A 322 -8.08 -8.92 6.92
C LEU A 322 -7.76 -8.24 8.25
N ALA A 323 -6.63 -8.59 8.87
CA ALA A 323 -6.17 -7.92 10.08
C ALA A 323 -5.39 -6.63 9.76
N GLN A 324 -4.45 -6.72 8.82
CA GLN A 324 -3.67 -5.60 8.31
C GLN A 324 -3.12 -5.92 6.93
N PHE A 325 -2.75 -4.90 6.17
CA PHE A 325 -1.98 -5.04 4.95
C PHE A 325 -1.04 -3.84 4.79
N GLY A 326 -0.02 -4.01 3.96
CA GLY A 326 0.95 -2.94 3.72
C GLY A 326 1.78 -3.20 2.47
N PHE A 327 2.56 -2.20 2.09
CA PHE A 327 3.45 -2.20 0.94
C PHE A 327 4.58 -1.20 1.16
N GLY A 328 5.64 -1.29 0.35
CA GLY A 328 6.81 -0.40 0.45
C GLY A 328 6.53 1.02 -0.03
N PRO A 329 7.37 1.99 0.36
CA PRO A 329 7.30 3.36 -0.15
C PRO A 329 7.72 3.41 -1.62
N THR A 330 7.10 4.30 -2.40
CA THR A 330 7.34 4.43 -3.85
C THR A 330 8.37 5.49 -4.20
N ALA A 331 8.71 6.36 -3.26
CA ALA A 331 9.72 7.39 -3.40
C ALA A 331 10.77 7.25 -2.29
N GLU A 332 12.01 7.67 -2.55
CA GLU A 332 13.14 7.58 -1.62
C GLU A 332 12.83 8.23 -0.26
N ASN A 333 12.19 9.39 -0.28
CA ASN A 333 11.78 10.12 0.91
C ASN A 333 10.25 10.18 1.03
N GLY A 334 9.59 9.07 0.78
CA GLY A 334 8.14 8.89 0.84
C GLY A 334 7.72 7.81 1.82
N PHE A 335 6.40 7.66 1.94
CA PHE A 335 5.76 6.65 2.79
C PHE A 335 4.82 5.77 2.00
N GLY A 336 4.77 4.48 2.35
CA GLY A 336 3.69 3.56 2.00
C GLY A 336 2.69 3.46 3.15
N LEU A 337 1.41 3.70 2.90
CA LEU A 337 0.34 3.74 3.90
C LEU A 337 -0.77 2.77 3.51
N GLY A 338 -0.72 1.54 4.02
CA GLY A 338 -1.82 0.59 3.91
C GLY A 338 -2.76 0.73 5.10
N TYR A 339 -4.07 0.88 4.89
CA TYR A 339 -4.98 1.12 6.00
C TYR A 339 -6.36 0.48 5.82
N GLN A 340 -7.05 0.32 6.93
CA GLN A 340 -8.45 -0.10 6.98
C GLN A 340 -9.23 0.87 7.86
N ILE A 341 -10.48 1.13 7.52
CA ILE A 341 -11.35 1.96 8.36
C ILE A 341 -12.44 1.06 8.93
N LEU A 342 -12.19 0.58 10.14
CA LEU A 342 -13.12 -0.26 10.88
C LEU A 342 -14.15 0.60 11.65
N ASP A 343 -15.11 -0.02 12.28
CA ASP A 343 -16.21 0.68 12.96
C ASP A 343 -15.70 1.67 14.03
N ASP A 344 -14.73 1.27 14.84
CA ASP A 344 -14.26 2.03 16.00
C ASP A 344 -12.73 2.21 16.03
N SER A 345 -12.02 1.82 14.97
CA SER A 345 -10.56 1.90 14.88
C SER A 345 -10.06 1.99 13.45
N VAL A 346 -8.79 2.37 13.29
CA VAL A 346 -8.12 2.46 11.99
C VAL A 346 -6.78 1.74 12.08
N PRO A 347 -6.67 0.46 11.68
CA PRO A 347 -5.39 -0.21 11.46
C PRO A 347 -4.63 0.48 10.33
N ILE A 348 -3.35 0.81 10.59
CA ILE A 348 -2.48 1.50 9.63
C ILE A 348 -1.11 0.80 9.61
N HIS A 349 -0.65 0.50 8.41
CA HIS A 349 0.70 0.02 8.16
C HIS A 349 1.49 1.13 7.47
N VAL A 350 2.55 1.58 8.09
CA VAL A 350 3.43 2.65 7.60
C VAL A 350 4.78 2.08 7.23
N THR A 351 5.27 2.38 6.05
CA THR A 351 6.62 2.03 5.59
C THR A 351 7.37 3.25 5.10
N SER A 352 8.68 3.29 5.31
CA SER A 352 9.60 4.31 4.80
C SER A 352 10.99 3.69 4.54
N TRP A 353 11.91 4.47 3.93
CA TRP A 353 13.29 4.04 3.72
C TRP A 353 14.20 4.57 4.84
N LYS A 354 14.98 3.69 5.48
CA LYS A 354 15.97 4.07 6.52
C LYS A 354 17.13 4.87 5.94
N SER A 355 17.47 4.63 4.67
CA SER A 355 18.59 5.31 3.98
C SER A 355 18.29 6.76 3.62
N SER A 356 17.04 7.17 3.65
CA SER A 356 16.68 8.55 3.35
C SER A 356 17.09 9.48 4.50
N THR A 357 17.91 10.47 4.20
CA THR A 357 18.34 11.51 5.15
C THR A 357 17.23 12.52 5.48
N GLU A 358 16.20 12.60 4.63
CA GLU A 358 15.07 13.53 4.75
C GLU A 358 13.83 12.86 5.33
N THR A 359 13.84 11.54 5.47
CA THR A 359 12.64 10.81 5.85
C THR A 359 12.51 10.71 7.35
N VAL A 360 11.38 11.15 7.82
CA VAL A 360 10.89 10.87 9.17
C VAL A 360 10.62 9.37 9.30
N SER A 361 10.90 8.75 10.46
CA SER A 361 10.65 7.32 10.66
C SER A 361 9.16 6.96 10.51
N SER A 362 8.89 5.71 10.14
CA SER A 362 7.53 5.17 10.05
C SER A 362 6.75 5.32 11.36
N GLN A 363 7.43 5.20 12.52
CA GLN A 363 6.80 5.43 13.82
C GLN A 363 6.36 6.89 14.01
N LYS A 364 7.22 7.85 13.68
CA LYS A 364 6.86 9.27 13.79
C LYS A 364 5.70 9.64 12.85
N MET A 365 5.70 9.07 11.65
CA MET A 365 4.57 9.29 10.72
C MET A 365 3.28 8.69 11.27
N PHE A 366 3.29 7.49 11.84
CA PHE A 366 2.12 6.89 12.49
C PHE A 366 1.62 7.75 13.64
N ASP A 367 2.51 8.18 14.53
CA ASP A 367 2.17 9.03 15.67
C ASP A 367 1.57 10.37 15.20
N GLY A 368 2.18 10.99 14.18
CA GLY A 368 1.66 12.23 13.57
C GLY A 368 0.28 12.06 12.94
N ILE A 369 -0.03 10.90 12.34
CA ILE A 369 -1.36 10.57 11.83
C ILE A 369 -2.37 10.49 12.98
N CYS A 370 -2.02 9.82 14.08
CA CYS A 370 -2.88 9.74 15.26
C CYS A 370 -3.19 11.13 15.82
N GLU A 371 -2.17 11.97 15.98
CA GLU A 371 -2.31 13.36 16.44
C GLU A 371 -3.16 14.22 15.49
N ALA A 372 -3.01 14.03 14.17
CA ALA A 372 -3.81 14.73 13.18
C ALA A 372 -5.28 14.32 13.25
N MET A 373 -5.58 13.02 13.37
CA MET A 373 -6.95 12.53 13.54
C MET A 373 -7.59 13.09 14.81
N ASP A 374 -6.89 13.10 15.94
CA ASP A 374 -7.37 13.66 17.21
C ASP A 374 -7.57 15.18 17.11
N SER A 375 -6.66 15.89 16.44
CA SER A 375 -6.80 17.35 16.22
C SER A 375 -8.02 17.67 15.36
N MET A 376 -8.29 16.89 14.31
CA MET A 376 -9.46 17.06 13.46
C MET A 376 -10.76 16.73 14.19
N LYS A 377 -10.76 15.72 15.07
CA LYS A 377 -11.93 15.38 15.90
C LYS A 377 -12.30 16.52 16.85
N LYS A 378 -11.32 17.24 17.40
CA LYS A 378 -11.55 18.36 18.34
C LYS A 378 -12.32 19.53 17.73
N LEU A 379 -12.52 19.56 16.41
CA LEU A 379 -13.36 20.57 15.73
C LEU A 379 -14.87 20.28 15.85
N HIS A 380 -15.25 19.14 16.47
CA HIS A 380 -16.61 18.63 16.59
C HIS A 380 -16.97 18.29 18.02
#